data_583eb3ad317c62c1bc88c46ed892975a
#
_entry.id   583eb3ad317c62c1bc88c46ed892975a
#
_cell.length_a   1.000
_cell.length_b   1.000
_cell.length_c   1.000
_cell.angle_alpha   90.00
_cell.angle_beta   90.00
_cell.angle_gamma   90.00
#
_symmetry.space_group_name_H-M   'P 1'
#
loop_
_entity.id
_entity.type
_entity.pdbx_description
1 polymer ?
#
loop_
_entity_poly.entity_id
_entity_poly.type
_entity_poly.pdbx_seq_one_letter_code
_entity_poly.pdbx_strand_id
1 'polypeptide(L)'
;LCKRIEMDFTFRNKELEKLYTTGKSKKLKLPNDIIEKFFARLQQIEAANNIYDLWNDKGLNFEKLTNTENSYSMRLKIKYRLEMDIDWKNNELTIGDFIITDLSNHYS
;
A
#
# COMPACT_ATOMS: atom_id res chain seq x y z
N LEU A 1 -0.39 15.35 -22.26
CA LEU A 1 -0.28 13.93 -22.47
C LEU A 1 -0.40 13.18 -21.18
N CYS A 2 -1.28 12.21 -21.15
CA CYS A 2 -1.53 11.43 -19.93
C CYS A 2 -0.37 10.49 -19.64
N LYS A 3 0.14 10.56 -18.41
CA LYS A 3 1.10 9.58 -17.95
C LYS A 3 0.39 8.24 -17.80
N ARG A 4 0.95 7.21 -18.41
CA ARG A 4 0.40 5.87 -18.26
C ARG A 4 0.69 5.36 -16.85
N ILE A 5 -0.35 4.93 -16.15
CA ILE A 5 -0.19 4.36 -14.82
C ILE A 5 0.12 2.87 -14.97
N GLU A 6 1.35 2.48 -14.64
CA GLU A 6 1.79 1.10 -14.71
C GLU A 6 1.37 0.31 -13.47
N MET A 7 1.25 0.99 -12.33
CA MET A 7 0.82 0.39 -11.08
C MET A 7 -0.30 1.23 -10.49
N ASP A 8 -1.38 0.57 -10.11
CA ASP A 8 -2.55 1.24 -9.55
C ASP A 8 -2.98 0.49 -8.30
N PHE A 9 -3.94 1.03 -7.57
CA PHE A 9 -4.43 0.38 -6.37
C PHE A 9 -5.96 0.46 -6.30
N THR A 10 -6.52 -0.55 -5.65
CA THR A 10 -7.94 -0.60 -5.29
C THR A 10 -8.01 -1.05 -3.85
N PHE A 11 -9.21 -1.07 -3.29
CA PHE A 11 -9.41 -1.41 -1.89
C PHE A 11 -10.32 -2.62 -1.76
N ARG A 12 -9.85 -3.62 -1.02
CA ARG A 12 -10.72 -4.69 -0.55
C ARG A 12 -11.36 -4.29 0.78
N ASN A 13 -10.63 -3.52 1.58
CA ASN A 13 -11.09 -3.05 2.89
C ASN A 13 -11.87 -1.75 2.72
N LYS A 14 -13.17 -1.82 2.97
CA LYS A 14 -14.07 -0.67 2.76
C LYS A 14 -13.80 0.50 3.68
N GLU A 15 -13.31 0.25 4.89
CA GLU A 15 -12.98 1.33 5.81
C GLU A 15 -11.75 2.10 5.35
N LEU A 16 -10.78 1.40 4.78
CA LEU A 16 -9.61 2.08 4.19
C LEU A 16 -10.01 2.86 2.94
N GLU A 17 -10.90 2.31 2.14
CA GLU A 17 -11.43 3.03 0.98
C GLU A 17 -12.13 4.32 1.41
N LYS A 18 -12.95 4.23 2.45
CA LYS A 18 -13.64 5.39 3.00
C LYS A 18 -12.66 6.43 3.53
N LEU A 19 -11.61 5.98 4.22
CA LEU A 19 -10.56 6.86 4.69
C LEU A 19 -9.90 7.59 3.52
N TYR A 20 -9.62 6.86 2.45
CA TYR A 20 -8.98 7.43 1.27
C TYR A 20 -9.88 8.46 0.57
N THR A 21 -11.17 8.15 0.42
CA THR A 21 -12.08 8.99 -0.35
C THR A 21 -12.60 10.20 0.43
N THR A 22 -12.75 10.07 1.76
CA THR A 22 -13.31 11.15 2.58
C THR A 22 -12.30 11.80 3.52
N GLY A 23 -11.14 11.18 3.71
CA GLY A 23 -10.13 11.64 4.66
C GLY A 23 -10.45 11.30 6.11
N LYS A 24 -11.54 10.58 6.37
CA LYS A 24 -11.99 10.27 7.72
C LYS A 24 -12.57 8.88 7.80
N SER A 25 -12.38 8.24 8.94
CA SER A 25 -13.07 7.00 9.25
C SER A 25 -13.35 6.94 10.75
N LYS A 26 -14.60 6.70 11.12
CA LYS A 26 -14.99 6.59 12.52
C LYS A 26 -14.51 5.30 13.15
N LYS A 27 -14.36 4.24 12.36
CA LYS A 27 -13.90 2.95 12.86
C LYS A 27 -12.39 2.89 13.01
N LEU A 28 -11.68 3.55 12.11
CA LEU A 28 -10.22 3.56 12.12
C LEU A 28 -9.75 4.78 12.89
N LYS A 29 -9.47 4.59 14.16
CA LYS A 29 -8.98 5.67 15.01
C LYS A 29 -7.47 5.76 14.89
N LEU A 30 -7.02 6.40 13.83
CA LEU A 30 -5.60 6.49 13.51
C LEU A 30 -5.07 7.89 13.83
N PRO A 31 -3.82 7.97 14.32
CA PRO A 31 -3.15 9.27 14.46
C PRO A 31 -3.05 9.98 13.12
N ASN A 32 -3.08 11.31 13.14
CA ASN A 32 -3.03 12.10 11.92
C ASN A 32 -1.79 11.83 11.08
N ASP A 33 -0.65 11.60 11.72
CA ASP A 33 0.59 11.33 11.00
C ASP A 33 0.54 9.98 10.28
N ILE A 34 -0.19 9.01 10.81
CA ILE A 34 -0.40 7.72 10.14
C ILE A 34 -1.30 7.90 8.93
N ILE A 35 -2.34 8.72 9.06
CA ILE A 35 -3.23 9.02 7.94
C ILE A 35 -2.45 9.70 6.81
N GLU A 36 -1.59 10.65 7.15
CA GLU A 36 -0.74 11.31 6.17
C GLU A 36 0.19 10.32 5.45
N LYS A 37 0.78 9.40 6.20
CA LYS A 37 1.65 8.37 5.63
C LYS A 37 0.86 7.41 4.74
N PHE A 38 -0.36 7.08 5.13
CA PHE A 38 -1.25 6.24 4.33
C PHE A 38 -1.44 6.86 2.93
N PHE A 39 -1.81 8.14 2.87
CA PHE A 39 -1.97 8.83 1.59
C PHE A 39 -0.66 8.88 0.81
N ALA A 40 0.44 9.17 1.50
CA ALA A 40 1.74 9.26 0.85
C ALA A 40 2.17 7.92 0.22
N ARG A 41 1.91 6.80 0.91
CA ARG A 41 2.25 5.48 0.39
C ARG A 41 1.43 5.13 -0.85
N LEU A 42 0.14 5.46 -0.85
CA LEU A 42 -0.70 5.22 -2.01
C LEU A 42 -0.23 6.03 -3.22
N GLN A 43 0.18 7.28 -2.99
CA GLN A 43 0.74 8.10 -4.06
C GLN A 43 2.05 7.52 -4.59
N GLN A 44 2.86 6.94 -3.72
CA GLN A 44 4.10 6.30 -4.15
C GLN A 44 3.84 5.09 -5.05
N ILE A 45 2.78 4.33 -4.76
CA ILE A 45 2.39 3.20 -5.61
C ILE A 45 2.04 3.71 -7.00
N GLU A 46 1.21 4.75 -7.09
CA GLU A 46 0.81 5.29 -8.39
C GLU A 46 1.98 5.93 -9.14
N ALA A 47 2.92 6.51 -8.44
CA ALA A 47 4.08 7.16 -9.05
C ALA A 47 5.14 6.15 -9.50
N ALA A 48 5.12 4.94 -8.98
CA ALA A 48 6.13 3.93 -9.28
C ALA A 48 5.96 3.42 -10.72
N ASN A 49 7.08 3.22 -11.40
CA ASN A 49 7.08 2.64 -12.73
C ASN A 49 7.02 1.11 -12.68
N ASN A 50 7.58 0.54 -11.61
CA ASN A 50 7.57 -0.90 -11.40
C ASN A 50 7.84 -1.19 -9.92
N ILE A 51 7.82 -2.48 -9.56
CA ILE A 51 7.97 -2.90 -8.17
C ILE A 51 9.32 -2.51 -7.57
N TYR A 52 10.36 -2.39 -8.39
CA TYR A 52 11.69 -2.05 -7.88
C TYR A 52 11.76 -0.65 -7.30
N ASP A 53 10.92 0.26 -7.77
CA ASP A 53 10.84 1.60 -7.17
C ASP A 53 10.40 1.52 -5.71
N LEU A 54 9.61 0.51 -5.35
CA LEU A 54 9.20 0.28 -3.97
C LEU A 54 10.24 -0.51 -3.19
N TRP A 55 10.84 -1.54 -3.83
CA TRP A 55 11.89 -2.33 -3.17
C TRP A 55 13.10 -1.49 -2.82
N ASN A 56 13.45 -0.53 -3.67
CA ASN A 56 14.64 0.28 -3.49
C ASN A 56 14.45 1.42 -2.48
N ASP A 57 13.23 1.72 -2.11
CA ASP A 57 12.97 2.75 -1.09
C ASP A 57 13.01 2.11 0.30
N LYS A 58 14.14 2.27 0.98
CA LYS A 58 14.37 1.65 2.28
C LYS A 58 13.37 2.12 3.34
N GLY A 59 12.87 3.35 3.22
CA GLY A 59 11.89 3.88 4.15
C GLY A 59 10.57 3.15 4.15
N LEU A 60 10.23 2.50 3.03
CA LEU A 60 8.99 1.73 2.93
C LEU A 60 9.08 0.38 3.64
N ASN A 61 10.29 -0.16 3.76
CA ASN A 61 10.48 -1.51 4.27
C ASN A 61 9.48 -2.47 3.63
N PHE A 62 9.39 -2.42 2.29
CA PHE A 62 8.48 -3.23 1.51
C PHE A 62 8.90 -4.69 1.60
N GLU A 63 7.97 -5.57 1.95
CA GLU A 63 8.32 -6.98 2.10
C GLU A 63 7.13 -7.88 1.80
N LYS A 64 7.45 -9.11 1.39
CA LYS A 64 6.43 -10.12 1.17
C LYS A 64 6.05 -10.75 2.50
N LEU A 65 4.76 -10.93 2.72
CA LEU A 65 4.28 -11.55 3.95
C LEU A 65 4.51 -13.06 3.91
N THR A 66 4.90 -13.60 5.06
CA THR A 66 5.21 -15.03 5.21
C THR A 66 3.96 -15.88 4.98
N ASN A 67 4.14 -17.03 4.33
CA ASN A 67 3.08 -18.00 4.07
C ASN A 67 1.96 -17.46 3.17
N THR A 68 2.28 -16.49 2.32
CA THR A 68 1.36 -15.97 1.32
C THR A 68 2.01 -16.01 -0.05
N GLU A 69 1.19 -16.03 -1.09
CA GLU A 69 1.73 -16.01 -2.44
C GLU A 69 1.94 -14.59 -2.96
N ASN A 70 0.96 -13.72 -2.72
CA ASN A 70 0.95 -12.39 -3.32
C ASN A 70 0.67 -11.28 -2.33
N SER A 71 0.83 -11.54 -1.03
CA SER A 71 0.57 -10.52 -0.01
C SER A 71 1.86 -9.85 0.43
N TYR A 72 1.80 -8.54 0.52
CA TYR A 72 2.96 -7.69 0.82
C TYR A 72 2.59 -6.65 1.84
N SER A 73 3.58 -6.02 2.42
CA SER A 73 3.35 -4.90 3.32
C SER A 73 4.41 -3.84 3.15
N MET A 74 4.06 -2.60 3.52
CA MET A 74 5.02 -1.51 3.59
C MET A 74 4.81 -0.73 4.88
N ARG A 75 5.90 -0.19 5.41
CA ARG A 75 5.87 0.55 6.66
C ARG A 75 5.22 1.92 6.48
N LEU A 76 4.33 2.28 7.38
CA LEU A 76 3.84 3.65 7.50
C LEU A 76 4.66 4.40 8.53
N LYS A 77 4.79 3.79 9.72
CA LYS A 77 5.68 4.21 10.80
C LYS A 77 6.06 2.98 11.59
N ILE A 78 6.81 3.15 12.67
CA ILE A 78 7.40 2.03 13.42
C ILE A 78 6.38 0.92 13.72
N LYS A 79 5.15 1.28 14.11
CA LYS A 79 4.14 0.29 14.53
C LYS A 79 3.11 -0.03 13.46
N TYR A 80 3.00 0.78 12.43
CA TYR A 80 1.92 0.65 11.46
C TYR A 80 2.44 0.19 10.12
N ARG A 81 1.72 -0.77 9.54
CA ARG A 81 2.06 -1.31 8.22
C ARG A 81 0.81 -1.33 7.35
N LEU A 82 0.98 -0.98 6.09
CA LEU A 82 -0.07 -1.09 5.09
C LEU A 82 0.10 -2.44 4.40
N GLU A 83 -0.96 -3.25 4.41
CA GLU A 83 -0.95 -4.59 3.81
C GLU A 83 -1.74 -4.59 2.52
N MET A 84 -1.26 -5.34 1.55
CA MET A 84 -1.88 -5.41 0.23
C MET A 84 -1.58 -6.73 -0.45
N ASP A 85 -2.46 -7.12 -1.36
CA ASP A 85 -2.18 -8.17 -2.33
C ASP A 85 -1.77 -7.52 -3.63
N ILE A 86 -1.00 -8.20 -4.46
CA ILE A 86 -0.62 -7.70 -5.77
C ILE A 86 -1.13 -8.67 -6.82
N ASP A 87 -1.90 -8.14 -7.78
CA ASP A 87 -2.33 -8.87 -8.96
C ASP A 87 -1.35 -8.52 -10.08
N TRP A 88 -0.40 -9.42 -10.32
CA TRP A 88 0.68 -9.17 -11.27
C TRP A 88 0.17 -9.12 -12.70
N LYS A 89 0.62 -8.12 -13.45
CA LYS A 89 0.25 -7.94 -14.86
C LYS A 89 1.22 -8.62 -15.81
N ASN A 90 2.40 -9.01 -15.33
CA ASN A 90 3.42 -9.63 -16.17
C ASN A 90 4.05 -10.81 -15.46
N ASN A 91 4.71 -11.66 -16.25
CA ASN A 91 5.35 -12.87 -15.74
C ASN A 91 6.60 -12.57 -14.93
N GLU A 92 7.21 -11.42 -15.16
CA GLU A 92 8.42 -10.98 -14.43
C GLU A 92 8.10 -10.49 -13.02
N LEU A 93 6.82 -10.31 -12.69
CA LEU A 93 6.38 -9.81 -11.39
C LEU A 93 6.98 -8.45 -11.08
N THR A 94 6.95 -7.56 -12.08
CA THR A 94 7.50 -6.21 -11.94
C THR A 94 6.45 -5.13 -11.95
N ILE A 95 5.29 -5.37 -12.56
CA ILE A 95 4.16 -4.44 -12.54
C ILE A 95 2.87 -5.20 -12.18
N GLY A 96 2.01 -4.53 -11.46
CA GLY A 96 0.76 -5.14 -11.03
C GLY A 96 -0.19 -4.15 -10.39
N ASP A 97 -1.40 -4.61 -10.14
CA ASP A 97 -2.41 -3.82 -9.43
C ASP A 97 -2.40 -4.21 -7.96
N PHE A 98 -2.34 -3.19 -7.11
CA PHE A 98 -2.31 -3.39 -5.66
C PHE A 98 -3.74 -3.39 -5.14
N ILE A 99 -4.04 -4.36 -4.30
CA ILE A 99 -5.35 -4.48 -3.64
C ILE A 99 -5.10 -4.25 -2.16
N ILE A 100 -5.50 -3.09 -1.65
CA ILE A 100 -5.24 -2.71 -0.28
C ILE A 100 -6.18 -3.50 0.63
N THR A 101 -5.60 -4.32 1.50
CA THR A 101 -6.36 -5.26 2.32
C THR A 101 -6.47 -4.84 3.78
N ASP A 102 -5.44 -4.22 4.33
CA ASP A 102 -5.47 -3.89 5.76
C ASP A 102 -4.43 -2.83 6.11
N LEU A 103 -4.65 -2.20 7.24
CA LEU A 103 -3.66 -1.33 7.87
C LEU A 103 -3.51 -1.87 9.30
N SER A 104 -2.38 -2.52 9.53
CA SER A 104 -2.17 -3.21 10.79
C SER A 104 -1.27 -2.42 11.73
N ASN A 105 -1.45 -2.66 13.01
CA ASN A 105 -0.65 -2.06 14.07
C ASN A 105 0.07 -3.20 14.79
N HIS A 106 1.33 -3.40 14.42
CA HIS A 106 2.11 -4.49 14.97
C HIS A 106 2.86 -4.03 16.21
N TYR A 107 2.60 -4.70 17.31
CA TYR A 107 3.40 -4.58 18.51
C TYR A 107 4.35 -5.74 18.58
N SER A 108 5.56 -5.42 18.83
CA SER A 108 6.54 -6.46 19.11
C SER A 108 6.51 -6.78 20.60
#